data_05b0428513b3441958eeda328d539ec5
#
_entry.id   05b0428513b3441958eeda328d539ec5
#
_cell.length_a   1.000
_cell.length_b   1.000
_cell.length_c   1.000
_cell.angle_alpha   90.00
_cell.angle_beta   90.00
_cell.angle_gamma   90.00
#
_symmetry.space_group_name_H-M   'P 1'
#
loop_
_entity.id
_entity.type
_entity.pdbx_description
1 polymer ?
#
loop_
_entity_poly.entity_id
_entity_poly.type
_entity_poly.pdbx_seq_one_letter_code
_entity_poly.pdbx_strand_id
1 'polypeptide(L)'
;TIKAANVGIEGITNLIAQAKSLASSALSASASDAEAFATQFAEVLNQIDTIANDSGYKGVNLLRSGELTVQFAQSADDSVLKLDGFGGATGTFIGSFGAQTTVTTGAGWVDASGEIVASAIESDIEALEDANEDLRTESKNLSSDLSIITAREDFTSKMINTLEDGAATLTEADMNEEGANMLMLQTRQALGTTSLSLASQAAQSVLRLF
;
A
#
# COMPACT_ATOMS: atom_id res chain seq x y z
N THR A 1 -3.54 1.17 -2.16
CA THR A 1 -3.37 2.60 -2.45
C THR A 1 -2.04 2.87 -3.13
N ILE A 2 -0.90 2.53 -2.53
CA ILE A 2 0.45 2.73 -3.10
C ILE A 2 0.59 2.10 -4.49
N LYS A 3 0.12 0.87 -4.68
CA LYS A 3 0.13 0.21 -6.00
C LYS A 3 -0.72 0.97 -7.03
N ALA A 4 -1.87 1.49 -6.64
CA ALA A 4 -2.71 2.30 -7.52
C ALA A 4 -1.99 3.59 -7.94
N ALA A 5 -1.33 4.27 -7.00
CA ALA A 5 -0.52 5.44 -7.29
C ALA A 5 0.63 5.13 -8.26
N ASN A 6 1.37 4.04 -8.05
CA ASN A 6 2.45 3.64 -8.96
C ASN A 6 1.96 3.31 -10.38
N VAL A 7 0.81 2.65 -10.53
CA VAL A 7 0.20 2.41 -11.85
C VAL A 7 -0.20 3.74 -12.51
N GLY A 8 -0.74 4.68 -11.72
CA GLY A 8 -1.02 6.03 -12.20
C GLY A 8 0.24 6.77 -12.68
N ILE A 9 1.33 6.71 -11.91
CA ILE A 9 2.64 7.31 -12.28
C ILE A 9 3.14 6.72 -13.61
N GLU A 10 3.05 5.41 -13.79
CA GLU A 10 3.46 4.76 -15.03
C GLU A 10 2.64 5.25 -16.23
N GLY A 11 1.30 5.31 -16.08
CA GLY A 11 0.40 5.85 -17.10
C GLY A 11 0.72 7.32 -17.44
N ILE A 12 0.92 8.15 -16.43
CA ILE A 12 1.27 9.58 -16.60
C ILE A 12 2.63 9.74 -17.27
N THR A 13 3.63 8.96 -16.89
CA THR A 13 4.97 9.00 -17.52
C THR A 13 4.89 8.69 -19.02
N ASN A 14 4.06 7.74 -19.43
CA ASN A 14 3.82 7.44 -20.84
C ASN A 14 3.15 8.60 -21.60
N LEU A 15 2.18 9.27 -20.98
CA LEU A 15 1.53 10.44 -21.57
C LEU A 15 2.48 11.65 -21.62
N ILE A 16 3.35 11.85 -20.63
CA ILE A 16 4.39 12.88 -20.67
C ILE A 16 5.33 12.64 -21.85
N ALA A 17 5.75 11.41 -22.11
CA ALA A 17 6.56 11.08 -23.27
C ALA A 17 5.84 11.41 -24.60
N GLN A 18 4.54 11.16 -24.67
CA GLN A 18 3.71 11.54 -25.83
C GLN A 18 3.59 13.05 -25.96
N ALA A 19 3.31 13.78 -24.89
CA ALA A 19 3.22 15.23 -24.87
C ALA A 19 4.55 15.86 -25.34
N LYS A 20 5.69 15.36 -24.86
CA LYS A 20 7.02 15.80 -25.26
C LYS A 20 7.30 15.55 -26.76
N SER A 21 6.82 14.42 -27.29
CA SER A 21 6.93 14.12 -28.72
C SER A 21 6.13 15.12 -29.58
N LEU A 22 4.91 15.48 -29.14
CA LEU A 22 4.08 16.49 -29.80
C LEU A 22 4.76 17.88 -29.78
N ALA A 23 5.28 18.31 -28.62
CA ALA A 23 6.00 19.56 -28.47
C ALA A 23 7.25 19.61 -29.37
N SER A 24 8.03 18.54 -29.39
CA SER A 24 9.21 18.44 -30.28
C SER A 24 8.84 18.47 -31.77
N SER A 25 7.70 17.90 -32.15
CA SER A 25 7.18 17.95 -33.51
C SER A 25 6.73 19.35 -33.91
N ALA A 26 6.15 20.09 -32.97
CA ALA A 26 5.72 21.47 -33.21
C ALA A 26 6.87 22.43 -33.52
N LEU A 27 8.07 22.20 -32.93
CA LEU A 27 9.27 23.03 -33.20
C LEU A 27 9.72 23.02 -34.68
N SER A 28 9.46 21.93 -35.40
CA SER A 28 9.86 21.77 -36.80
C SER A 28 8.69 21.85 -37.79
N ALA A 29 7.49 22.13 -37.31
CA ALA A 29 6.27 22.16 -38.09
C ALA A 29 6.00 23.52 -38.78
N SER A 30 4.96 23.62 -39.59
CA SER A 30 4.39 24.90 -39.98
C SER A 30 3.58 25.48 -38.80
N ALA A 31 3.34 26.81 -38.81
CA ALA A 31 2.55 27.45 -37.75
C ALA A 31 1.14 26.82 -37.60
N SER A 32 0.48 26.48 -38.72
CA SER A 32 -0.82 25.81 -38.68
C SER A 32 -0.77 24.40 -38.11
N ASP A 33 0.31 23.65 -38.37
CA ASP A 33 0.50 22.32 -37.79
C ASP A 33 0.90 22.42 -36.32
N ALA A 34 1.70 23.46 -35.93
CA ALA A 34 2.05 23.72 -34.55
C ALA A 34 0.82 24.05 -33.69
N GLU A 35 -0.18 24.77 -34.20
CA GLU A 35 -1.48 24.95 -33.52
C GLU A 35 -2.23 23.64 -33.34
N ALA A 36 -2.21 22.74 -34.34
CA ALA A 36 -2.84 21.43 -34.24
C ALA A 36 -2.09 20.57 -33.18
N PHE A 37 -0.77 20.60 -33.15
CA PHE A 37 0.01 19.92 -32.10
C PHE A 37 -0.23 20.51 -30.72
N ALA A 38 -0.38 21.82 -30.58
CA ALA A 38 -0.73 22.48 -29.32
C ALA A 38 -2.09 22.00 -28.78
N THR A 39 -3.07 21.85 -29.67
CA THR A 39 -4.38 21.32 -29.28
C THR A 39 -4.28 19.86 -28.80
N GLN A 40 -3.55 19.00 -29.51
CA GLN A 40 -3.32 17.62 -29.09
C GLN A 40 -2.51 17.54 -27.79
N PHE A 41 -1.54 18.42 -27.63
CA PHE A 41 -0.76 18.55 -26.38
C PHE A 41 -1.67 18.87 -25.19
N ALA A 42 -2.58 19.84 -25.34
CA ALA A 42 -3.56 20.17 -24.30
C ALA A 42 -4.48 18.98 -23.96
N GLU A 43 -4.89 18.20 -24.96
CA GLU A 43 -5.69 16.99 -24.72
C GLU A 43 -4.90 15.94 -23.94
N VAL A 44 -3.62 15.73 -24.24
CA VAL A 44 -2.76 14.80 -23.50
C VAL A 44 -2.58 15.27 -22.06
N LEU A 45 -2.39 16.56 -21.81
CA LEU A 45 -2.32 17.11 -20.45
C LEU A 45 -3.63 16.89 -19.66
N ASN A 46 -4.78 17.05 -20.31
CA ASN A 46 -6.07 16.73 -19.69
C ASN A 46 -6.21 15.23 -19.36
N GLN A 47 -5.67 14.34 -20.19
CA GLN A 47 -5.64 12.91 -19.90
C GLN A 47 -4.73 12.59 -18.71
N ILE A 48 -3.59 13.28 -18.57
CA ILE A 48 -2.72 13.16 -17.39
C ILE A 48 -3.48 13.54 -16.11
N ASP A 49 -4.22 14.65 -16.14
CA ASP A 49 -5.06 15.06 -15.01
C ASP A 49 -6.14 14.03 -14.68
N THR A 50 -6.75 13.44 -15.70
CA THR A 50 -7.76 12.40 -15.52
C THR A 50 -7.16 11.17 -14.87
N ILE A 51 -6.01 10.66 -15.36
CA ILE A 51 -5.31 9.52 -14.74
C ILE A 51 -4.90 9.85 -13.31
N ALA A 52 -4.39 11.05 -13.06
CA ALA A 52 -4.04 11.47 -11.69
C ALA A 52 -5.24 11.43 -10.75
N ASN A 53 -6.41 11.87 -11.22
CA ASN A 53 -7.65 11.83 -10.44
C ASN A 53 -8.16 10.40 -10.21
N ASP A 54 -8.03 9.54 -11.23
CA ASP A 54 -8.53 8.16 -11.19
C ASP A 54 -7.62 7.19 -10.44
N SER A 55 -6.38 7.61 -10.14
CA SER A 55 -5.38 6.79 -9.44
C SER A 55 -5.62 6.64 -7.92
N GLY A 56 -6.82 6.99 -7.44
CA GLY A 56 -7.24 6.81 -6.06
C GLY A 56 -7.72 5.40 -5.75
N TYR A 57 -7.56 4.97 -4.50
CA TYR A 57 -8.09 3.72 -4.00
C TYR A 57 -8.71 3.91 -2.61
N LYS A 58 -9.95 3.42 -2.43
CA LYS A 58 -10.72 3.54 -1.17
C LYS A 58 -10.82 4.98 -0.63
N GLY A 59 -10.95 5.96 -1.52
CA GLY A 59 -11.08 7.36 -1.16
C GLY A 59 -9.77 8.10 -0.86
N VAL A 60 -8.63 7.42 -0.96
CA VAL A 60 -7.30 8.03 -0.84
C VAL A 60 -6.62 8.06 -2.19
N ASN A 61 -6.13 9.23 -2.59
CA ASN A 61 -5.39 9.43 -3.83
C ASN A 61 -4.05 10.11 -3.50
N LEU A 62 -2.97 9.31 -3.56
CA LEU A 62 -1.61 9.78 -3.27
C LEU A 62 -1.01 10.60 -4.41
N LEU A 63 -1.58 10.56 -5.62
CA LEU A 63 -1.20 11.46 -6.72
C LEU A 63 -1.80 12.87 -6.55
N ARG A 64 -2.73 13.04 -5.63
CA ARG A 64 -3.29 14.33 -5.23
C ARG A 64 -2.91 14.61 -3.77
N SER A 65 -3.69 15.37 -3.06
CA SER A 65 -3.46 15.70 -1.64
C SER A 65 -3.99 14.66 -0.66
N GLY A 66 -4.14 13.39 -1.07
CA GLY A 66 -4.61 12.33 -0.19
C GLY A 66 -3.55 11.93 0.83
N GLU A 67 -3.94 11.72 2.08
CA GLU A 67 -3.06 11.21 3.13
C GLU A 67 -3.37 9.74 3.41
N LEU A 68 -2.35 8.89 3.46
CA LEU A 68 -2.45 7.50 3.86
C LEU A 68 -1.70 7.29 5.17
N THR A 69 -2.45 6.95 6.22
CA THR A 69 -1.87 6.62 7.52
C THR A 69 -1.92 5.12 7.74
N VAL A 70 -0.75 4.49 7.93
CA VAL A 70 -0.61 3.07 8.25
C VAL A 70 -0.16 2.94 9.69
N GLN A 71 -1.01 2.32 10.53
CA GLN A 71 -0.74 2.09 11.94
C GLN A 71 -0.22 0.67 12.14
N PHE A 72 0.94 0.53 12.82
CA PHE A 72 1.58 -0.75 13.08
C PHE A 72 1.43 -1.23 14.52
N ALA A 73 1.01 -0.34 15.43
CA ALA A 73 0.82 -0.65 16.84
C ALA A 73 -0.61 -0.40 17.29
N GLN A 74 -1.01 -1.00 18.41
CA GLN A 74 -2.34 -0.85 18.98
C GLN A 74 -2.57 0.56 19.54
N SER A 75 -1.52 1.27 19.95
CA SER A 75 -1.58 2.67 20.39
C SER A 75 -1.43 3.60 19.18
N ALA A 76 -2.30 4.60 19.10
CA ALA A 76 -2.37 5.53 17.97
C ALA A 76 -1.09 6.37 17.78
N ASP A 77 -0.29 6.53 18.83
CA ASP A 77 0.90 7.41 18.83
C ASP A 77 2.22 6.66 18.63
N ASP A 78 2.25 5.32 18.73
CA ASP A 78 3.49 4.55 18.90
C ASP A 78 3.99 3.91 17.63
N SER A 79 3.67 3.98 16.53
CA SER A 79 4.25 3.39 15.31
C SER A 79 3.32 3.60 14.12
N VAL A 80 3.41 4.76 13.57
CA VAL A 80 2.59 5.20 12.43
C VAL A 80 3.51 5.55 11.27
N LEU A 81 3.19 5.06 10.09
CA LEU A 81 3.76 5.54 8.83
C LEU A 81 2.71 6.42 8.15
N LYS A 82 3.05 7.68 7.92
CA LYS A 82 2.24 8.62 7.17
C LYS A 82 2.82 8.81 5.79
N LEU A 83 1.98 8.68 4.79
CA LEU A 83 2.30 8.96 3.40
C LEU A 83 1.38 10.10 2.96
N ASP A 84 1.98 11.22 2.64
CA ASP A 84 1.26 12.38 2.14
C ASP A 84 1.22 12.33 0.60
N GLY A 85 0.09 12.68 0.02
CA GLY A 85 -0.02 12.82 -1.43
C GLY A 85 0.82 14.00 -1.92
N PHE A 86 1.45 13.83 -3.05
CA PHE A 86 2.43 14.78 -3.59
C PHE A 86 1.86 15.73 -4.66
N GLY A 87 0.69 15.43 -5.20
CA GLY A 87 0.00 16.33 -6.14
C GLY A 87 -0.85 17.37 -5.44
N GLY A 88 -1.06 18.52 -6.08
CA GLY A 88 -1.94 19.56 -5.58
C GLY A 88 -3.41 19.11 -5.49
N ALA A 89 -4.14 19.61 -4.51
CA ALA A 89 -5.57 19.36 -4.36
C ALA A 89 -6.40 19.98 -5.50
N THR A 90 -5.89 21.04 -6.11
CA THR A 90 -6.57 21.85 -7.15
C THR A 90 -5.57 22.25 -8.23
N GLY A 91 -6.04 22.40 -9.46
CA GLY A 91 -5.22 22.77 -10.60
C GLY A 91 -4.80 21.55 -11.45
N THR A 92 -3.98 21.81 -12.47
CA THR A 92 -3.43 20.75 -13.32
C THR A 92 -2.38 19.95 -12.54
N PHE A 93 -2.38 18.64 -12.73
CA PHE A 93 -1.46 17.75 -12.04
C PHE A 93 0.01 18.12 -12.31
N ILE A 94 0.36 18.37 -13.57
CA ILE A 94 1.72 18.78 -13.94
C ILE A 94 2.07 20.15 -13.37
N GLY A 95 1.13 21.08 -13.28
CA GLY A 95 1.35 22.38 -12.65
C GLY A 95 1.57 22.32 -11.13
N SER A 96 1.39 21.15 -10.51
CA SER A 96 1.68 20.91 -9.09
C SER A 96 3.11 20.46 -8.85
N PHE A 97 3.83 20.03 -9.90
CA PHE A 97 5.22 19.66 -9.84
C PHE A 97 6.11 20.85 -10.22
N GLY A 98 7.11 21.10 -9.43
CA GLY A 98 8.13 22.07 -9.71
C GLY A 98 7.63 23.53 -9.61
N ALA A 99 8.15 24.26 -8.67
CA ALA A 99 7.78 25.66 -8.37
C ALA A 99 8.17 26.66 -9.47
N GLN A 100 8.64 26.23 -10.65
CA GLN A 100 9.33 27.12 -11.57
C GLN A 100 8.69 27.24 -12.96
N THR A 101 7.96 26.25 -13.47
CA THR A 101 7.52 26.33 -14.87
C THR A 101 6.06 25.90 -14.99
N THR A 102 5.20 26.83 -15.32
CA THR A 102 3.78 26.55 -15.62
C THR A 102 3.72 26.02 -17.04
N VAL A 103 3.34 24.75 -17.24
CA VAL A 103 3.03 24.23 -18.57
C VAL A 103 1.87 25.06 -19.14
N THR A 104 2.09 25.69 -20.26
CA THR A 104 1.11 26.64 -20.84
C THR A 104 -0.05 25.97 -21.58
N THR A 105 -0.16 24.65 -21.56
CA THR A 105 -1.16 23.88 -22.30
C THR A 105 -1.09 24.09 -23.83
N GLY A 106 0.11 24.39 -24.35
CA GLY A 106 0.34 24.71 -25.77
C GLY A 106 -0.09 26.16 -26.14
N ALA A 107 -0.63 26.91 -25.19
CA ALA A 107 -0.98 28.31 -25.43
C ALA A 107 0.30 29.15 -25.61
N GLY A 108 0.35 29.89 -26.71
CA GLY A 108 1.53 30.73 -27.03
C GLY A 108 2.64 30.00 -27.81
N TRP A 109 2.42 28.79 -28.30
CA TRP A 109 3.33 28.12 -29.24
C TRP A 109 3.36 28.81 -30.60
N VAL A 110 2.27 29.49 -30.96
CA VAL A 110 2.17 30.33 -32.13
C VAL A 110 1.76 31.73 -31.66
N ASP A 111 2.45 32.76 -32.10
CA ASP A 111 2.14 34.13 -31.74
C ASP A 111 0.98 34.73 -32.60
N ALA A 112 0.57 35.94 -32.26
CA ALA A 112 -0.49 36.63 -33.00
C ALA A 112 -0.12 36.96 -34.47
N SER A 113 1.17 36.84 -34.81
CA SER A 113 1.68 37.04 -36.19
C SER A 113 1.69 35.72 -37.00
N GLY A 114 1.37 34.59 -36.34
CA GLY A 114 1.44 33.27 -36.97
C GLY A 114 2.86 32.72 -37.01
N GLU A 115 3.74 33.15 -36.11
CA GLU A 115 5.13 32.66 -36.01
C GLU A 115 5.25 31.72 -34.80
N ILE A 116 6.07 30.66 -34.97
CA ILE A 116 6.31 29.68 -33.90
C ILE A 116 7.21 30.28 -32.83
N VAL A 117 6.74 30.28 -31.58
CA VAL A 117 7.47 30.73 -30.40
C VAL A 117 8.24 29.53 -29.81
N ALA A 118 9.42 29.24 -30.35
CA ALA A 118 10.25 28.10 -29.93
C ALA A 118 10.53 28.10 -28.42
N SER A 119 10.77 29.26 -27.82
CA SER A 119 11.02 29.37 -26.38
C SER A 119 9.85 28.94 -25.49
N ALA A 120 8.60 29.12 -25.96
CA ALA A 120 7.42 28.65 -25.22
C ALA A 120 7.33 27.10 -25.27
N ILE A 121 7.60 26.52 -26.43
CA ILE A 121 7.61 25.06 -26.61
C ILE A 121 8.73 24.42 -25.81
N GLU A 122 9.94 25.01 -25.84
CA GLU A 122 11.08 24.54 -25.07
C GLU A 122 10.82 24.61 -23.56
N SER A 123 10.18 25.67 -23.08
CA SER A 123 9.77 25.79 -21.68
C SER A 123 8.75 24.73 -21.26
N ASP A 124 7.79 24.41 -22.14
CA ASP A 124 6.82 23.32 -21.85
C ASP A 124 7.52 21.94 -21.84
N ILE A 125 8.51 21.71 -22.71
CA ILE A 125 9.33 20.48 -22.72
C ILE A 125 10.13 20.36 -21.42
N GLU A 126 10.78 21.43 -20.98
CA GLU A 126 11.54 21.45 -19.71
C GLU A 126 10.64 21.15 -18.51
N ALA A 127 9.47 21.78 -18.45
CA ALA A 127 8.50 21.51 -17.39
C ALA A 127 8.01 20.05 -17.39
N LEU A 128 7.86 19.41 -18.54
CA LEU A 128 7.52 17.99 -18.64
C LEU A 128 8.68 17.08 -18.19
N GLU A 129 9.94 17.50 -18.44
CA GLU A 129 11.13 16.77 -17.97
C GLU A 129 11.23 16.83 -16.46
N ASP A 130 11.06 17.99 -15.88
CA ASP A 130 11.05 18.20 -14.42
C ASP A 130 9.93 17.37 -13.76
N ALA A 131 8.73 17.45 -14.29
CA ALA A 131 7.59 16.65 -13.79
C ALA A 131 7.87 15.13 -13.87
N ASN A 132 8.54 14.67 -14.91
CA ASN A 132 8.93 13.26 -15.05
C ASN A 132 9.97 12.85 -14.00
N GLU A 133 10.95 13.72 -13.68
CA GLU A 133 11.96 13.48 -12.66
C GLU A 133 11.32 13.41 -11.26
N ASP A 134 10.42 14.33 -10.95
CA ASP A 134 9.66 14.34 -9.70
C ASP A 134 8.81 13.07 -9.56
N LEU A 135 8.09 12.67 -10.60
CA LEU A 135 7.30 11.44 -10.61
C LEU A 135 8.17 10.18 -10.39
N ARG A 136 9.36 10.14 -10.99
CA ARG A 136 10.30 9.03 -10.77
C ARG A 136 10.83 8.99 -9.34
N THR A 137 11.07 10.16 -8.75
CA THR A 137 11.51 10.27 -7.37
C THR A 137 10.40 9.80 -6.43
N GLU A 138 9.17 10.23 -6.67
CA GLU A 138 8.04 9.83 -5.86
C GLU A 138 7.70 8.34 -6.00
N SER A 139 7.81 7.79 -7.19
CA SER A 139 7.66 6.34 -7.39
C SER A 139 8.70 5.53 -6.60
N LYS A 140 9.93 6.04 -6.46
CA LYS A 140 10.95 5.42 -5.60
C LYS A 140 10.59 5.52 -4.13
N ASN A 141 10.10 6.69 -3.67
CA ASN A 141 9.64 6.89 -2.30
C ASN A 141 8.52 5.92 -1.97
N LEU A 142 7.48 5.87 -2.80
CA LEU A 142 6.34 4.96 -2.64
C LEU A 142 6.77 3.48 -2.64
N SER A 143 7.77 3.12 -3.44
CA SER A 143 8.30 1.75 -3.47
C SER A 143 9.08 1.43 -2.20
N SER A 144 9.83 2.39 -1.66
CA SER A 144 10.50 2.26 -0.36
C SER A 144 9.49 2.09 0.76
N ASP A 145 8.45 2.91 0.79
CA ASP A 145 7.40 2.85 1.79
C ASP A 145 6.62 1.52 1.73
N LEU A 146 6.34 1.03 0.52
CA LEU A 146 5.74 -0.29 0.34
C LEU A 146 6.63 -1.40 0.91
N SER A 147 7.96 -1.29 0.73
CA SER A 147 8.90 -2.25 1.30
C SER A 147 8.91 -2.20 2.83
N ILE A 148 8.83 -1.01 3.41
CA ILE A 148 8.74 -0.83 4.87
C ILE A 148 7.45 -1.47 5.40
N ILE A 149 6.31 -1.21 4.74
CA ILE A 149 5.01 -1.79 5.12
C ILE A 149 5.07 -3.32 5.06
N THR A 150 5.60 -3.88 3.97
CA THR A 150 5.72 -5.35 3.81
C THR A 150 6.62 -5.97 4.89
N ALA A 151 7.77 -5.35 5.17
CA ALA A 151 8.67 -5.81 6.24
C ALA A 151 8.01 -5.75 7.63
N ARG A 152 7.20 -4.73 7.88
CA ARG A 152 6.43 -4.59 9.13
C ARG A 152 5.29 -5.61 9.22
N GLU A 153 4.61 -5.90 8.12
CA GLU A 153 3.59 -6.94 8.04
C GLU A 153 4.18 -8.31 8.38
N ASP A 154 5.32 -8.66 7.76
CA ASP A 154 6.06 -9.89 8.04
C ASP A 154 6.51 -9.99 9.50
N PHE A 155 7.04 -8.89 10.05
CA PHE A 155 7.44 -8.83 11.45
C PHE A 155 6.23 -9.04 12.37
N THR A 156 5.13 -8.34 12.11
CA THR A 156 3.92 -8.44 12.94
C THR A 156 3.34 -9.85 12.90
N SER A 157 3.29 -10.47 11.71
CA SER A 157 2.84 -11.85 11.56
C SER A 157 3.70 -12.84 12.35
N LYS A 158 5.03 -12.71 12.27
CA LYS A 158 5.95 -13.55 13.06
C LYS A 158 5.80 -13.32 14.56
N MET A 159 5.59 -12.07 14.98
CA MET A 159 5.36 -11.74 16.38
C MET A 159 4.07 -12.34 16.92
N ILE A 160 2.98 -12.28 16.13
CA ILE A 160 1.70 -12.90 16.48
C ILE A 160 1.90 -14.40 16.68
N ASN A 161 2.52 -15.10 15.73
CA ASN A 161 2.79 -16.54 15.85
C ASN A 161 3.64 -16.87 17.09
N THR A 162 4.68 -16.07 17.36
CA THR A 162 5.52 -16.26 18.57
C THR A 162 4.73 -16.07 19.86
N LEU A 163 3.83 -15.08 19.89
CA LEU A 163 2.97 -14.84 21.05
C LEU A 163 1.91 -15.93 21.23
N GLU A 164 1.34 -16.43 20.12
CA GLU A 164 0.40 -17.55 20.13
C GLU A 164 1.09 -18.84 20.63
N ASP A 165 2.27 -19.17 20.11
CA ASP A 165 3.07 -20.31 20.58
C ASP A 165 3.45 -20.17 22.07
N GLY A 166 3.84 -18.96 22.49
CA GLY A 166 4.12 -18.66 23.89
C GLY A 166 2.89 -18.82 24.79
N ALA A 167 1.73 -18.34 24.35
CA ALA A 167 0.47 -18.49 25.06
C ALA A 167 0.04 -19.98 25.13
N ALA A 168 0.18 -20.71 24.04
CA ALA A 168 -0.08 -22.14 24.00
C ALA A 168 0.80 -22.91 25.00
N THR A 169 2.10 -22.62 25.00
CA THR A 169 3.05 -23.25 25.94
C THR A 169 2.72 -22.97 27.42
N LEU A 170 2.15 -21.78 27.69
CA LEU A 170 1.76 -21.41 29.05
C LEU A 170 0.39 -21.98 29.49
N THR A 171 -0.49 -22.23 28.53
CA THR A 171 -1.89 -22.62 28.82
C THR A 171 -2.18 -24.08 28.52
N GLU A 172 -1.43 -24.71 27.61
CA GLU A 172 -1.61 -26.14 27.31
C GLU A 172 -1.01 -26.98 28.44
N ALA A 173 -1.80 -27.92 28.94
CA ALA A 173 -1.30 -28.91 29.89
C ALA A 173 -0.27 -29.82 29.22
N ASP A 174 0.78 -30.19 29.95
CA ASP A 174 1.68 -31.24 29.47
C ASP A 174 0.91 -32.54 29.25
N MET A 175 0.71 -32.92 28.00
CA MET A 175 -0.05 -34.12 27.62
C MET A 175 0.55 -35.40 28.21
N ASN A 176 1.85 -35.43 28.49
CA ASN A 176 2.50 -36.58 29.13
C ASN A 176 2.16 -36.61 30.63
N GLU A 177 2.16 -35.49 31.31
CA GLU A 177 1.78 -35.39 32.71
C GLU A 177 0.29 -35.69 32.89
N GLU A 178 -0.57 -35.11 32.02
CA GLU A 178 -2.01 -35.36 32.07
C GLU A 178 -2.34 -36.83 31.73
N GLY A 179 -1.66 -37.43 30.76
CA GLY A 179 -1.78 -38.83 30.46
C GLY A 179 -1.36 -39.73 31.62
N ALA A 180 -0.27 -39.40 32.32
CA ALA A 180 0.16 -40.12 33.51
C ALA A 180 -0.83 -39.94 34.67
N ASN A 181 -1.36 -38.75 34.88
CA ASN A 181 -2.38 -38.47 35.88
C ASN A 181 -3.69 -39.21 35.60
N MET A 182 -4.12 -39.29 34.34
CA MET A 182 -5.30 -40.06 33.93
C MET A 182 -5.12 -41.54 34.16
N LEU A 183 -3.95 -42.09 33.82
CA LEU A 183 -3.63 -43.52 34.08
C LEU A 183 -3.60 -43.84 35.57
N MET A 184 -3.01 -42.94 36.37
CA MET A 184 -3.01 -43.02 37.81
C MET A 184 -4.42 -43.00 38.40
N LEU A 185 -5.29 -42.13 37.90
CA LEU A 185 -6.68 -42.01 38.31
C LEU A 185 -7.48 -43.31 37.98
N GLN A 186 -7.29 -43.83 36.75
CA GLN A 186 -7.89 -45.11 36.35
C GLN A 186 -7.44 -46.26 37.25
N THR A 187 -6.16 -46.32 37.57
CA THR A 187 -5.60 -47.36 38.45
C THR A 187 -6.14 -47.24 39.84
N ARG A 188 -6.24 -46.03 40.40
CA ARG A 188 -6.85 -45.79 41.73
C ARG A 188 -8.36 -46.20 41.72
N GLN A 189 -9.08 -45.90 40.68
CA GLN A 189 -10.49 -46.28 40.53
C GLN A 189 -10.64 -47.83 40.48
N ALA A 190 -9.82 -48.50 39.70
CA ALA A 190 -9.81 -49.97 39.64
C ALA A 190 -9.43 -50.61 40.95
N LEU A 191 -8.43 -50.11 41.68
CA LEU A 191 -8.07 -50.54 43.03
C LEU A 191 -9.18 -50.27 44.03
N GLY A 192 -9.83 -49.12 43.97
CA GLY A 192 -10.96 -48.75 44.80
C GLY A 192 -12.17 -49.70 44.63
N THR A 193 -12.53 -50.02 43.42
CA THR A 193 -13.63 -50.96 43.13
C THR A 193 -13.29 -52.38 43.56
N THR A 194 -12.04 -52.81 43.34
CA THR A 194 -11.59 -54.16 43.80
C THR A 194 -11.56 -54.22 45.29
N SER A 195 -11.06 -53.22 45.99
CA SER A 195 -11.04 -53.15 47.45
C SER A 195 -12.42 -53.15 48.06
N LEU A 196 -13.39 -52.38 47.46
CA LEU A 196 -14.76 -52.35 47.88
C LEU A 196 -15.46 -53.68 47.65
N SER A 197 -15.18 -54.36 46.56
CA SER A 197 -15.69 -55.76 46.30
C SER A 197 -15.18 -56.75 47.31
N LEU A 198 -13.88 -56.72 47.63
CA LEU A 198 -13.28 -57.58 48.68
C LEU A 198 -13.86 -57.31 50.07
N ALA A 199 -14.02 -56.04 50.40
CA ALA A 199 -14.68 -55.66 51.66
C ALA A 199 -16.11 -56.11 51.76
N SER A 200 -16.87 -56.04 50.69
CA SER A 200 -18.25 -56.54 50.61
C SER A 200 -18.32 -58.07 50.73
N GLN A 201 -17.40 -58.78 50.07
CA GLN A 201 -17.27 -60.22 50.19
C GLN A 201 -16.89 -60.66 51.61
N ALA A 202 -15.96 -59.93 52.24
CA ALA A 202 -15.60 -60.22 53.64
C ALA A 202 -16.77 -59.98 54.59
N ALA A 203 -17.53 -58.92 54.41
CA ALA A 203 -18.75 -58.63 55.18
C ALA A 203 -19.82 -59.71 55.01
N GLN A 204 -20.02 -60.19 53.76
CA GLN A 204 -20.92 -61.29 53.48
C GLN A 204 -20.48 -62.63 54.09
N SER A 205 -19.16 -62.90 54.16
CA SER A 205 -18.68 -64.09 54.79
C SER A 205 -18.87 -64.07 56.30
N VAL A 206 -18.73 -62.96 56.93
CA VAL A 206 -19.03 -62.78 58.37
C VAL A 206 -20.51 -62.97 58.65
N LEU A 207 -21.41 -62.44 57.79
CA LEU A 207 -22.87 -62.60 57.91
C LEU A 207 -23.31 -64.05 57.72
N ARG A 208 -22.53 -64.89 57.05
CA ARG A 208 -22.82 -66.35 56.92
C ARG A 208 -22.37 -67.19 58.08
N LEU A 209 -21.57 -66.63 59.00
CA LEU A 209 -21.04 -67.32 60.17
C LEU A 209 -21.98 -67.18 61.39
N PHE A 210 -22.92 -66.23 61.29
CA PHE A 210 -23.96 -66.01 62.28
C PHE A 210 -25.32 -66.37 61.71
#